data_b546ea954d4b02249d637cb6f88e7b13
#
_entry.id   b546ea954d4b02249d637cb6f88e7b13
#
_cell.length_a   1.000
_cell.length_b   1.000
_cell.length_c   1.000
_cell.angle_alpha   90.00
_cell.angle_beta   90.00
_cell.angle_gamma   90.00
#
_symmetry.space_group_name_H-M   'P 1'
#
loop_
_entity.id
_entity.type
_entity.pdbx_description
1 polymer ?
#
loop_
_entity_poly.entity_id
_entity_poly.type
_entity_poly.pdbx_seq_one_letter_code
_entity_poly.pdbx_strand_id
1 'polypeptide(L)'
;IDHIYSVSRPGMAVLTVQYKVGENRTDAIVRLYNQVFSNQDWLPANLGVGQAIIKPKGIDDVPIVTLTLWTQDPERGAFELAQVAHAIEAELKRVPGTRDIYTIGGPDNVVHVLLDPQRMAGFGLSISELRNALRSANSSVDAGATVRDNSEIPVQAGTFLLTPEDVGGLVVGLHNGAPVYLEDVADLRQGPDQPEHYVWMGTGPEAGVRGISVRGEFPAVTVAVAKKPGENAVEIARKVSNRVEQLKGIVIPDGVEVTLTRDYGATADDKAKTLIKKLIFATASVVVLVWFALGWREALIVGAAVVFTLTITLFAS
;
A
#
# COMPACT_ATOMS: atom_id res chain seq x y z
N ILE A 1 -9.10 26.20 -1.18
CA ILE A 1 -8.65 25.40 -2.33
C ILE A 1 -7.67 26.26 -3.12
N ASP A 2 -6.60 25.61 -3.57
CA ASP A 2 -5.60 26.22 -4.43
C ASP A 2 -5.85 25.84 -5.90
N HIS A 3 -5.86 24.55 -6.20
CA HIS A 3 -6.10 24.03 -7.54
C HIS A 3 -7.05 22.85 -7.52
N ILE A 4 -7.76 22.64 -8.64
CA ILE A 4 -8.57 21.46 -8.90
C ILE A 4 -8.17 20.91 -10.26
N TYR A 5 -7.73 19.67 -10.28
CA TYR A 5 -7.44 18.93 -11.51
C TYR A 5 -8.52 17.88 -11.72
N SER A 6 -9.00 17.76 -12.95
CA SER A 6 -9.99 16.76 -13.33
C SER A 6 -9.49 15.91 -14.47
N VAL A 7 -9.58 14.59 -14.32
CA VAL A 7 -9.28 13.61 -15.36
C VAL A 7 -10.49 12.73 -15.55
N SER A 8 -11.08 12.78 -16.73
CA SER A 8 -12.22 11.94 -17.11
C SER A 8 -11.75 10.79 -17.99
N ARG A 9 -12.16 9.58 -17.63
CA ARG A 9 -11.90 8.33 -18.37
C ARG A 9 -13.22 7.57 -18.55
N PRO A 10 -13.32 6.64 -19.49
CA PRO A 10 -14.48 5.76 -19.58
C PRO A 10 -14.74 5.06 -18.24
N GLY A 11 -15.96 5.24 -17.70
CA GLY A 11 -16.39 4.63 -16.44
C GLY A 11 -15.86 5.28 -15.16
N MET A 12 -14.97 6.29 -15.23
CA MET A 12 -14.39 6.91 -14.04
C MET A 12 -13.99 8.37 -14.25
N ALA A 13 -14.27 9.22 -13.26
CA ALA A 13 -13.71 10.57 -13.17
C ALA A 13 -12.87 10.70 -11.88
N VAL A 14 -11.67 11.28 -12.00
CA VAL A 14 -10.79 11.54 -10.87
C VAL A 14 -10.61 13.04 -10.71
N LEU A 15 -11.02 13.59 -9.57
CA LEU A 15 -10.81 14.99 -9.21
C LEU A 15 -9.74 15.07 -8.12
N THR A 16 -8.68 15.81 -8.38
CA THR A 16 -7.65 16.11 -7.38
C THR A 16 -7.85 17.52 -6.88
N VAL A 17 -8.26 17.66 -5.63
CA VAL A 17 -8.48 18.95 -4.97
C VAL A 17 -7.28 19.27 -4.09
N GLN A 18 -6.50 20.26 -4.51
CA GLN A 18 -5.34 20.74 -3.78
C GLN A 18 -5.70 21.95 -2.91
N TYR A 19 -5.34 21.88 -1.63
CA TYR A 19 -5.53 22.98 -0.68
C TYR A 19 -4.25 23.82 -0.57
N LYS A 20 -4.41 25.07 -0.15
CA LYS A 20 -3.27 25.96 0.11
C LYS A 20 -2.44 25.46 1.29
N VAL A 21 -1.15 25.72 1.24
CA VAL A 21 -0.24 25.42 2.36
C VAL A 21 -0.68 26.20 3.60
N GLY A 22 -0.73 25.51 4.76
CA GLY A 22 -1.18 26.10 6.03
C GLY A 22 -2.66 25.89 6.36
N GLU A 23 -3.48 25.35 5.42
CA GLU A 23 -4.86 24.95 5.75
C GLU A 23 -4.87 23.75 6.70
N ASN A 24 -5.78 23.78 7.69
CA ASN A 24 -5.97 22.65 8.58
C ASN A 24 -6.51 21.44 7.80
N ARG A 25 -5.80 20.32 7.87
CA ARG A 25 -6.13 19.10 7.12
C ARG A 25 -7.54 18.59 7.45
N THR A 26 -7.91 18.56 8.73
CA THR A 26 -9.20 18.03 9.18
C THR A 26 -10.34 18.92 8.68
N ASP A 27 -10.22 20.24 8.82
CA ASP A 27 -11.24 21.18 8.36
C ASP A 27 -11.40 21.14 6.84
N ALA A 28 -10.30 21.01 6.10
CA ALA A 28 -10.31 20.88 4.65
C ALA A 28 -11.05 19.61 4.20
N ILE A 29 -10.81 18.49 4.86
CA ILE A 29 -11.49 17.21 4.59
C ILE A 29 -12.98 17.34 4.89
N VAL A 30 -13.35 17.88 6.06
CA VAL A 30 -14.76 18.06 6.46
C VAL A 30 -15.51 18.95 5.47
N ARG A 31 -14.91 20.08 5.06
CA ARG A 31 -15.51 20.97 4.05
C ARG A 31 -15.72 20.26 2.70
N LEU A 32 -14.75 19.44 2.27
CA LEU A 32 -14.87 18.68 1.03
C LEU A 32 -15.98 17.62 1.12
N TYR A 33 -16.03 16.87 2.22
CA TYR A 33 -17.11 15.91 2.45
C TYR A 33 -18.47 16.58 2.44
N ASN A 34 -18.63 17.66 3.19
CA ASN A 34 -19.89 18.40 3.21
C ASN A 34 -20.30 18.87 1.81
N GLN A 35 -19.35 19.44 1.04
CA GLN A 35 -19.64 19.93 -0.32
C GLN A 35 -20.06 18.81 -1.26
N VAL A 36 -19.39 17.66 -1.21
CA VAL A 36 -19.70 16.53 -2.09
C VAL A 36 -21.00 15.84 -1.70
N PHE A 37 -21.18 15.56 -0.39
CA PHE A 37 -22.35 14.80 0.07
C PHE A 37 -23.65 15.63 0.15
N SER A 38 -23.55 16.94 0.37
CA SER A 38 -24.72 17.82 0.35
C SER A 38 -25.26 18.10 -1.05
N ASN A 39 -24.50 17.78 -2.10
CA ASN A 39 -24.86 18.05 -3.50
C ASN A 39 -24.88 16.79 -4.35
N GLN A 40 -25.22 15.63 -3.79
CA GLN A 40 -25.27 14.38 -4.55
C GLN A 40 -26.40 14.31 -5.59
N ASP A 41 -27.41 15.17 -5.44
CA ASP A 41 -28.55 15.30 -6.34
C ASP A 41 -28.20 15.81 -7.76
N TRP A 42 -27.02 16.41 -7.93
CA TRP A 42 -26.53 16.82 -9.26
C TRP A 42 -26.02 15.68 -10.12
N LEU A 43 -25.76 14.51 -9.52
CA LEU A 43 -25.37 13.32 -10.25
C LEU A 43 -26.61 12.66 -10.88
N PRO A 44 -26.67 12.50 -12.24
CA PRO A 44 -27.82 11.89 -12.87
C PRO A 44 -27.98 10.41 -12.44
N ALA A 45 -29.06 10.10 -11.76
CA ALA A 45 -29.34 8.76 -11.25
C ALA A 45 -29.43 7.67 -12.36
N ASN A 46 -29.84 8.08 -13.57
CA ASN A 46 -30.01 7.18 -14.72
C ASN A 46 -28.69 6.78 -15.40
N LEU A 47 -27.57 7.41 -15.06
CA LEU A 47 -26.24 7.08 -15.62
C LEU A 47 -25.49 6.00 -14.82
N GLY A 48 -26.05 5.51 -13.72
CA GLY A 48 -25.42 4.50 -12.86
C GLY A 48 -24.13 4.99 -12.20
N VAL A 49 -24.00 6.31 -11.96
CA VAL A 49 -22.85 6.88 -11.29
C VAL A 49 -22.90 6.48 -9.82
N GLY A 50 -21.82 5.82 -9.35
CA GLY A 50 -21.67 5.44 -7.95
C GLY A 50 -21.36 6.64 -7.04
N GLN A 51 -21.40 6.42 -5.73
CA GLN A 51 -21.02 7.43 -4.75
C GLN A 51 -19.55 7.84 -4.92
N ALA A 52 -19.27 9.12 -4.72
CA ALA A 52 -17.91 9.64 -4.77
C ALA A 52 -17.06 9.09 -3.60
N ILE A 53 -15.89 8.56 -3.93
CA ILE A 53 -14.92 8.06 -2.95
C ILE A 53 -13.89 9.17 -2.69
N ILE A 54 -13.84 9.68 -1.48
CA ILE A 54 -12.89 10.73 -1.08
C ILE A 54 -11.71 10.07 -0.36
N LYS A 55 -10.52 10.18 -0.96
CA LYS A 55 -9.26 9.70 -0.37
C LYS A 55 -8.34 10.88 -0.07
N PRO A 56 -8.26 11.34 1.20
CA PRO A 56 -7.32 12.41 1.55
C PRO A 56 -5.88 11.89 1.43
N LYS A 57 -5.02 12.69 0.80
CA LYS A 57 -3.59 12.40 0.68
C LYS A 57 -2.77 13.57 1.24
N GLY A 58 -1.65 13.24 1.87
CA GLY A 58 -0.71 14.20 2.43
C GLY A 58 0.73 13.68 2.36
N ILE A 59 1.65 14.42 2.93
CA ILE A 59 3.07 14.05 2.92
C ILE A 59 3.35 12.73 3.64
N ASP A 60 2.55 12.39 4.66
CA ASP A 60 2.69 11.14 5.42
C ASP A 60 2.18 9.91 4.66
N ASP A 61 1.48 10.10 3.54
CA ASP A 61 1.06 9.01 2.66
C ASP A 61 2.17 8.59 1.67
N VAL A 62 3.25 9.36 1.60
CA VAL A 62 4.41 9.02 0.77
C VAL A 62 5.19 7.90 1.44
N PRO A 63 5.46 6.77 0.74
CA PRO A 63 6.23 5.69 1.30
C PRO A 63 7.64 6.15 1.71
N ILE A 64 8.01 5.86 2.95
CA ILE A 64 9.35 6.14 3.49
C ILE A 64 10.33 5.01 3.21
N VAL A 65 9.81 3.79 3.04
CA VAL A 65 10.58 2.59 2.71
C VAL A 65 9.91 1.88 1.55
N THR A 66 10.70 1.43 0.58
CA THR A 66 10.26 0.48 -0.45
C THR A 66 11.19 -0.72 -0.48
N LEU A 67 10.58 -1.90 -0.43
CA LEU A 67 11.23 -3.20 -0.45
C LEU A 67 10.88 -3.85 -1.78
N THR A 68 11.86 -4.09 -2.63
CA THR A 68 11.65 -4.78 -3.89
C THR A 68 12.05 -6.24 -3.74
N LEU A 69 11.06 -7.13 -3.88
CA LEU A 69 11.24 -8.57 -3.94
C LEU A 69 11.51 -8.94 -5.39
N TRP A 70 12.52 -9.74 -5.63
CA TRP A 70 12.90 -10.20 -6.95
C TRP A 70 13.55 -11.56 -6.90
N THR A 71 13.65 -12.24 -8.02
CA THR A 71 14.22 -13.59 -8.09
C THR A 71 15.00 -13.78 -9.37
N GLN A 72 16.00 -14.67 -9.30
CA GLN A 72 16.75 -15.18 -10.45
C GLN A 72 16.21 -16.53 -10.92
N ASP A 73 15.29 -17.13 -10.15
CA ASP A 73 14.70 -18.41 -10.44
C ASP A 73 13.72 -18.27 -11.64
N PRO A 74 13.97 -18.94 -12.77
CA PRO A 74 13.12 -18.83 -13.95
C PRO A 74 11.73 -19.45 -13.74
N GLU A 75 11.57 -20.32 -12.75
CA GLU A 75 10.28 -20.95 -12.42
C GLU A 75 9.39 -20.05 -11.54
N ARG A 76 9.93 -18.93 -11.05
CA ARG A 76 9.20 -17.97 -10.21
C ARG A 76 9.04 -16.65 -10.93
N GLY A 77 7.80 -16.23 -11.07
CA GLY A 77 7.44 -14.96 -11.69
C GLY A 77 6.90 -13.93 -10.70
N ALA A 78 6.35 -12.85 -11.24
CA ALA A 78 5.75 -11.78 -10.45
C ALA A 78 4.54 -12.25 -9.62
N PHE A 79 3.88 -13.34 -10.01
CA PHE A 79 2.75 -13.92 -9.28
C PHE A 79 3.18 -14.52 -7.94
N GLU A 80 4.18 -15.39 -7.95
CA GLU A 80 4.74 -16.02 -6.74
C GLU A 80 5.35 -14.96 -5.83
N LEU A 81 6.05 -13.97 -6.40
CA LEU A 81 6.59 -12.84 -5.65
C LEU A 81 5.50 -11.99 -4.99
N ALA A 82 4.35 -11.79 -5.66
CA ALA A 82 3.22 -11.06 -5.08
C ALA A 82 2.61 -11.78 -3.88
N GLN A 83 2.51 -13.11 -3.91
CA GLN A 83 2.04 -13.90 -2.77
C GLN A 83 2.97 -13.74 -1.55
N VAL A 84 4.28 -13.81 -1.76
CA VAL A 84 5.27 -13.56 -0.71
C VAL A 84 5.17 -12.11 -0.19
N ALA A 85 5.01 -11.14 -1.10
CA ALA A 85 4.86 -9.72 -0.74
C ALA A 85 3.63 -9.47 0.14
N HIS A 86 2.47 -10.08 -0.18
CA HIS A 86 1.26 -9.97 0.64
C HIS A 86 1.43 -10.60 2.02
N ALA A 87 2.16 -11.73 2.12
CA ALA A 87 2.50 -12.32 3.42
C ALA A 87 3.40 -11.39 4.25
N ILE A 88 4.38 -10.74 3.60
CA ILE A 88 5.25 -9.73 4.23
C ILE A 88 4.42 -8.50 4.67
N GLU A 89 3.48 -8.02 3.86
CA GLU A 89 2.60 -6.91 4.25
C GLU A 89 1.90 -7.16 5.57
N ALA A 90 1.34 -8.36 5.77
CA ALA A 90 0.64 -8.72 6.99
C ALA A 90 1.56 -8.62 8.21
N GLU A 91 2.82 -9.01 8.07
CA GLU A 91 3.83 -8.92 9.13
C GLU A 91 4.33 -7.48 9.36
N LEU A 92 4.50 -6.70 8.31
CA LEU A 92 4.93 -5.32 8.42
C LEU A 92 3.84 -4.40 9.00
N LYS A 93 2.55 -4.71 8.81
CA LYS A 93 1.43 -4.01 9.45
C LYS A 93 1.45 -4.09 10.97
N ARG A 94 2.17 -5.07 11.54
CA ARG A 94 2.38 -5.21 12.98
C ARG A 94 3.50 -4.34 13.52
N VAL A 95 4.32 -3.73 12.67
CA VAL A 95 5.41 -2.84 13.08
C VAL A 95 4.82 -1.52 13.57
N PRO A 96 5.04 -1.12 14.84
CA PRO A 96 4.48 0.12 15.36
C PRO A 96 4.99 1.35 14.59
N GLY A 97 4.07 2.27 14.28
CA GLY A 97 4.37 3.51 13.58
C GLY A 97 4.17 3.41 12.05
N THR A 98 4.01 2.22 11.48
CA THR A 98 3.59 2.06 10.08
C THR A 98 2.11 2.44 9.93
N ARG A 99 1.75 2.97 8.76
CA ARG A 99 0.39 3.36 8.43
C ARG A 99 -0.15 2.55 7.25
N ASP A 100 0.23 2.92 6.05
CA ASP A 100 -0.21 2.25 4.83
C ASP A 100 0.92 1.37 4.31
N ILE A 101 0.59 0.10 4.07
CA ILE A 101 1.51 -0.86 3.46
C ILE A 101 0.76 -1.51 2.32
N TYR A 102 1.36 -1.46 1.13
CA TYR A 102 0.74 -2.00 -0.06
C TYR A 102 1.80 -2.51 -1.05
N THR A 103 1.41 -3.51 -1.83
CA THR A 103 2.24 -4.11 -2.88
C THR A 103 1.96 -3.45 -4.22
N ILE A 104 3.00 -3.26 -5.01
CA ILE A 104 2.97 -2.75 -6.38
C ILE A 104 3.57 -3.82 -7.29
N GLY A 105 2.83 -4.16 -8.34
CA GLY A 105 3.22 -5.18 -9.31
C GLY A 105 2.75 -6.58 -8.91
N GLY A 106 2.85 -7.49 -9.86
CA GLY A 106 2.29 -8.83 -9.78
C GLY A 106 0.78 -8.86 -10.10
N PRO A 107 0.30 -9.95 -10.70
CA PRO A 107 -1.11 -10.17 -10.95
C PRO A 107 -1.84 -10.63 -9.68
N ASP A 108 -3.14 -10.36 -9.62
CA ASP A 108 -4.01 -10.90 -8.60
C ASP A 108 -4.19 -12.41 -8.77
N ASN A 109 -4.49 -13.10 -7.66
CA ASN A 109 -4.87 -14.50 -7.69
C ASN A 109 -6.38 -14.61 -7.88
N VAL A 110 -6.81 -15.15 -9.01
CA VAL A 110 -8.23 -15.21 -9.40
C VAL A 110 -8.65 -16.64 -9.74
N VAL A 111 -9.95 -16.89 -9.73
CA VAL A 111 -10.54 -18.09 -10.27
C VAL A 111 -11.04 -17.78 -11.68
N HIS A 112 -10.38 -18.34 -12.68
CA HIS A 112 -10.81 -18.27 -14.08
C HIS A 112 -11.96 -19.23 -14.32
N VAL A 113 -13.08 -18.71 -14.79
CA VAL A 113 -14.25 -19.48 -15.17
C VAL A 113 -14.31 -19.53 -16.71
N LEU A 114 -13.85 -20.64 -17.28
CA LEU A 114 -13.81 -20.86 -18.72
C LEU A 114 -15.11 -21.53 -19.16
N LEU A 115 -16.03 -20.73 -19.67
CA LEU A 115 -17.35 -21.20 -20.08
C LEU A 115 -17.27 -22.10 -21.33
N ASP A 116 -18.02 -23.23 -21.31
CA ASP A 116 -18.20 -24.07 -22.45
C ASP A 116 -19.58 -23.79 -23.12
N PRO A 117 -19.62 -23.15 -24.30
CA PRO A 117 -20.87 -22.80 -24.95
C PRO A 117 -21.74 -24.01 -25.32
N GLN A 118 -21.12 -25.18 -25.58
CA GLN A 118 -21.88 -26.40 -25.98
C GLN A 118 -22.55 -26.99 -24.74
N ARG A 119 -21.81 -27.08 -23.61
CA ARG A 119 -22.41 -27.51 -22.34
C ARG A 119 -23.52 -26.56 -21.88
N MET A 120 -23.31 -25.24 -21.98
CA MET A 120 -24.34 -24.25 -21.64
C MET A 120 -25.59 -24.39 -22.50
N ALA A 121 -25.44 -24.57 -23.82
CA ALA A 121 -26.56 -24.79 -24.72
C ALA A 121 -27.33 -26.09 -24.40
N GLY A 122 -26.61 -27.17 -24.04
CA GLY A 122 -27.18 -28.43 -23.60
C GLY A 122 -28.11 -28.32 -22.39
N PHE A 123 -27.74 -27.44 -21.44
CA PHE A 123 -28.53 -27.13 -20.24
C PHE A 123 -29.54 -25.99 -20.43
N GLY A 124 -29.53 -25.30 -21.59
CA GLY A 124 -30.41 -24.17 -21.89
C GLY A 124 -30.06 -22.89 -21.08
N LEU A 125 -28.81 -22.73 -20.65
CA LEU A 125 -28.36 -21.61 -19.84
C LEU A 125 -27.83 -20.45 -20.70
N SER A 126 -28.20 -19.23 -20.34
CA SER A 126 -27.69 -18.02 -20.95
C SER A 126 -26.55 -17.41 -20.12
N ILE A 127 -25.63 -16.64 -20.75
CA ILE A 127 -24.55 -15.91 -20.08
C ILE A 127 -25.13 -14.91 -19.05
N SER A 128 -26.29 -14.33 -19.30
CA SER A 128 -26.93 -13.39 -18.37
C SER A 128 -27.40 -14.05 -17.08
N GLU A 129 -27.96 -15.26 -17.16
CA GLU A 129 -28.36 -16.04 -15.99
C GLU A 129 -27.15 -16.42 -15.16
N LEU A 130 -26.09 -16.92 -15.80
CA LEU A 130 -24.83 -17.26 -15.16
C LEU A 130 -24.22 -16.06 -14.43
N ARG A 131 -24.15 -14.90 -15.10
CA ARG A 131 -23.63 -13.66 -14.47
C ARG A 131 -24.46 -13.25 -13.27
N ASN A 132 -25.77 -13.37 -13.33
CA ASN A 132 -26.64 -13.02 -12.20
C ASN A 132 -26.48 -14.01 -11.06
N ALA A 133 -26.38 -15.31 -11.34
CA ALA A 133 -26.11 -16.33 -10.33
C ALA A 133 -24.78 -16.07 -9.60
N LEU A 134 -23.68 -15.81 -10.32
CA LEU A 134 -22.38 -15.48 -9.74
C LEU A 134 -22.40 -14.21 -8.87
N ARG A 135 -23.10 -13.15 -9.34
CA ARG A 135 -23.24 -11.91 -8.57
C ARG A 135 -24.02 -12.10 -7.28
N SER A 136 -25.07 -12.92 -7.32
CA SER A 136 -25.91 -13.18 -6.14
C SER A 136 -25.22 -14.09 -5.13
N ALA A 137 -24.42 -15.04 -5.61
CA ALA A 137 -23.77 -16.04 -4.76
C ALA A 137 -22.56 -15.48 -3.97
N ASN A 138 -21.81 -14.53 -4.57
CA ASN A 138 -20.64 -13.93 -3.92
C ASN A 138 -21.02 -12.64 -3.16
N SER A 139 -21.97 -12.77 -2.23
CA SER A 139 -22.42 -11.64 -1.41
C SER A 139 -22.78 -12.09 -0.02
N SER A 140 -22.43 -11.26 0.97
CA SER A 140 -22.88 -11.41 2.34
C SER A 140 -23.85 -10.28 2.67
N VAL A 141 -25.01 -10.62 3.16
CA VAL A 141 -26.07 -9.67 3.54
C VAL A 141 -26.27 -9.73 5.03
N ASP A 142 -26.37 -8.57 5.67
CA ASP A 142 -26.79 -8.49 7.06
C ASP A 142 -28.26 -8.94 7.16
N ALA A 143 -28.48 -10.08 7.80
CA ALA A 143 -29.80 -10.68 7.98
C ALA A 143 -30.49 -10.21 9.27
N GLY A 144 -29.91 -9.19 9.95
CA GLY A 144 -30.39 -8.65 11.21
C GLY A 144 -29.59 -9.17 12.41
N ALA A 145 -30.17 -9.07 13.59
CA ALA A 145 -29.53 -9.51 14.82
C ALA A 145 -30.50 -10.31 15.70
N THR A 146 -29.97 -11.25 16.46
CA THR A 146 -30.72 -11.91 17.51
C THR A 146 -30.23 -11.45 18.89
N VAL A 147 -31.16 -11.19 19.80
CA VAL A 147 -30.82 -10.78 21.18
C VAL A 147 -30.92 -11.98 22.09
N ARG A 148 -29.82 -12.35 22.74
CA ARG A 148 -29.76 -13.40 23.72
C ARG A 148 -28.87 -12.98 24.89
N ASP A 149 -29.34 -13.22 26.11
CA ASP A 149 -28.61 -12.93 27.34
C ASP A 149 -28.10 -11.47 27.43
N ASN A 150 -28.94 -10.51 27.02
CA ASN A 150 -28.62 -9.07 26.93
C ASN A 150 -27.45 -8.74 26.02
N SER A 151 -27.14 -9.60 25.04
CA SER A 151 -26.15 -9.40 24.00
C SER A 151 -26.82 -9.48 22.64
N GLU A 152 -26.50 -8.50 21.77
CA GLU A 152 -26.92 -8.49 20.38
C GLU A 152 -25.90 -9.27 19.55
N ILE A 153 -26.36 -10.31 18.87
CA ILE A 153 -25.56 -11.16 18.00
C ILE A 153 -25.98 -10.85 16.56
N PRO A 154 -25.13 -10.16 15.76
CA PRO A 154 -25.43 -9.91 14.35
C PRO A 154 -25.46 -11.24 13.57
N VAL A 155 -26.46 -11.40 12.73
CA VAL A 155 -26.60 -12.56 11.86
C VAL A 155 -26.29 -12.13 10.42
N GLN A 156 -25.28 -12.75 9.83
CA GLN A 156 -24.96 -12.58 8.42
C GLN A 156 -25.42 -13.80 7.62
N ALA A 157 -26.10 -13.57 6.52
CA ALA A 157 -26.49 -14.60 5.56
C ALA A 157 -25.64 -14.47 4.29
N GLY A 158 -25.19 -15.62 3.78
CA GLY A 158 -24.30 -15.70 2.64
C GLY A 158 -22.82 -15.78 3.04
N THR A 159 -22.02 -16.39 2.18
CA THR A 159 -20.57 -16.51 2.34
C THR A 159 -19.90 -16.02 1.07
N PHE A 160 -18.71 -15.46 1.21
CA PHE A 160 -17.87 -15.21 0.03
C PHE A 160 -17.27 -16.52 -0.46
N LEU A 161 -17.14 -16.64 -1.78
CA LEU A 161 -16.48 -17.78 -2.41
C LEU A 161 -14.96 -17.65 -2.20
N LEU A 162 -14.37 -18.69 -1.66
CA LEU A 162 -12.95 -18.66 -1.29
C LEU A 162 -12.09 -19.59 -2.15
N THR A 163 -12.68 -20.67 -2.65
CA THR A 163 -11.95 -21.71 -3.39
C THR A 163 -12.57 -21.96 -4.76
N PRO A 164 -11.84 -22.54 -5.72
CA PRO A 164 -12.41 -22.97 -7.00
C PRO A 164 -13.57 -23.95 -6.83
N GLU A 165 -13.51 -24.80 -5.80
CA GLU A 165 -14.56 -25.78 -5.48
C GLU A 165 -15.85 -25.07 -5.03
N ASP A 166 -15.73 -24.02 -4.20
CA ASP A 166 -16.90 -23.21 -3.81
C ASP A 166 -17.55 -22.57 -5.04
N VAL A 167 -16.72 -22.08 -5.97
CA VAL A 167 -17.19 -21.48 -7.23
C VAL A 167 -17.84 -22.54 -8.12
N GLY A 168 -17.24 -23.73 -8.23
CA GLY A 168 -17.74 -24.84 -9.03
C GLY A 168 -19.09 -25.36 -8.54
N GLY A 169 -19.25 -25.46 -7.23
CA GLY A 169 -20.48 -25.92 -6.57
C GLY A 169 -21.65 -24.93 -6.60
N LEU A 170 -21.51 -23.76 -7.26
CA LEU A 170 -22.61 -22.82 -7.40
C LEU A 170 -23.70 -23.36 -8.31
N VAL A 171 -24.95 -23.31 -7.84
CA VAL A 171 -26.12 -23.58 -8.67
C VAL A 171 -26.38 -22.40 -9.60
N VAL A 172 -26.21 -22.61 -10.91
CA VAL A 172 -26.34 -21.58 -11.94
C VAL A 172 -27.64 -21.68 -12.73
N GLY A 173 -28.41 -22.76 -12.53
CA GLY A 173 -29.69 -22.94 -13.16
C GLY A 173 -30.37 -24.25 -12.77
N LEU A 174 -31.50 -24.53 -13.43
CA LEU A 174 -32.24 -25.77 -13.26
C LEU A 174 -32.47 -26.38 -14.66
N HIS A 175 -32.19 -27.66 -14.84
CA HIS A 175 -32.48 -28.41 -16.03
C HIS A 175 -33.33 -29.64 -15.70
N ASN A 176 -34.52 -29.77 -16.26
CA ASN A 176 -35.49 -30.85 -15.96
C ASN A 176 -35.76 -31.04 -14.44
N GLY A 177 -35.73 -29.95 -13.66
CA GLY A 177 -35.94 -29.98 -12.20
C GLY A 177 -34.72 -30.34 -11.36
N ALA A 178 -33.59 -30.64 -11.99
CA ALA A 178 -32.30 -30.86 -11.30
C ALA A 178 -31.41 -29.59 -11.30
N PRO A 179 -30.70 -29.32 -10.23
CA PRO A 179 -29.76 -28.20 -10.21
C PRO A 179 -28.59 -28.41 -11.19
N VAL A 180 -28.22 -27.37 -11.90
CA VAL A 180 -27.01 -27.33 -12.75
C VAL A 180 -25.97 -26.52 -12.01
N TYR A 181 -24.80 -27.11 -11.81
CA TYR A 181 -23.67 -26.49 -11.16
C TYR A 181 -22.77 -25.77 -12.17
N LEU A 182 -21.99 -24.80 -11.71
CA LEU A 182 -21.09 -24.06 -12.58
C LEU A 182 -20.03 -24.98 -13.22
N GLU A 183 -19.54 -25.98 -12.49
CA GLU A 183 -18.59 -26.99 -12.98
C GLU A 183 -19.15 -27.85 -14.12
N ASP A 184 -20.48 -27.99 -14.23
CA ASP A 184 -21.11 -28.71 -15.33
C ASP A 184 -20.99 -27.96 -16.66
N VAL A 185 -20.84 -26.63 -16.63
CA VAL A 185 -20.87 -25.74 -17.80
C VAL A 185 -19.60 -24.93 -18.01
N ALA A 186 -18.62 -25.05 -17.10
CA ALA A 186 -17.36 -24.33 -17.16
C ALA A 186 -16.20 -25.19 -16.66
N ASP A 187 -14.99 -24.87 -17.12
CA ASP A 187 -13.76 -25.36 -16.53
C ASP A 187 -13.20 -24.27 -15.59
N LEU A 188 -12.88 -24.67 -14.36
CA LEU A 188 -12.41 -23.77 -13.31
C LEU A 188 -10.92 -23.93 -13.11
N ARG A 189 -10.19 -22.81 -13.08
CA ARG A 189 -8.74 -22.81 -12.82
C ARG A 189 -8.37 -21.65 -11.93
N GLN A 190 -7.66 -21.91 -10.86
CA GLN A 190 -7.06 -20.86 -10.06
C GLN A 190 -5.68 -20.50 -10.62
N GLY A 191 -5.40 -19.21 -10.68
CA GLY A 191 -4.12 -18.73 -11.18
C GLY A 191 -4.05 -17.21 -11.27
N PRO A 192 -2.95 -16.71 -11.85
CA PRO A 192 -2.73 -15.27 -12.01
C PRO A 192 -3.72 -14.67 -13.01
N ASP A 193 -4.25 -13.50 -12.68
CA ASP A 193 -4.97 -12.64 -13.62
C ASP A 193 -3.99 -11.99 -14.64
N GLN A 194 -4.53 -11.29 -15.62
CA GLN A 194 -3.69 -10.49 -16.52
C GLN A 194 -3.09 -9.31 -15.73
N PRO A 195 -1.74 -9.20 -15.69
CA PRO A 195 -1.11 -8.13 -14.92
C PRO A 195 -1.41 -6.76 -15.53
N GLU A 196 -1.95 -5.85 -14.72
CA GLU A 196 -2.17 -4.45 -15.08
C GLU A 196 -0.90 -3.60 -14.86
N HIS A 197 -0.07 -4.01 -13.90
CA HIS A 197 1.15 -3.31 -13.51
C HIS A 197 2.34 -4.27 -13.49
N TYR A 198 3.44 -3.82 -14.11
CA TYR A 198 4.68 -4.58 -14.18
C TYR A 198 5.77 -3.89 -13.38
N VAL A 199 6.54 -4.67 -12.63
CA VAL A 199 7.73 -4.22 -11.92
C VAL A 199 8.89 -5.13 -12.28
N TRP A 200 10.04 -4.53 -12.57
CA TRP A 200 11.29 -5.24 -12.81
C TRP A 200 12.38 -4.68 -11.90
N MET A 201 13.25 -5.56 -11.42
CA MET A 201 14.49 -5.20 -10.77
C MET A 201 15.61 -5.16 -11.80
N GLY A 202 16.03 -3.95 -12.17
CA GLY A 202 17.20 -3.74 -13.03
C GLY A 202 18.46 -3.52 -12.21
N THR A 203 19.53 -4.25 -12.50
CA THR A 203 20.82 -4.10 -11.81
C THR A 203 21.77 -3.23 -12.62
N GLY A 204 22.05 -2.02 -12.09
CA GLY A 204 22.96 -1.05 -12.69
C GLY A 204 24.43 -1.21 -12.21
N PRO A 205 25.32 -0.28 -12.61
CA PRO A 205 26.73 -0.31 -12.20
C PRO A 205 26.95 -0.31 -10.68
N GLU A 206 26.08 0.33 -9.94
CA GLU A 206 26.16 0.46 -8.47
C GLU A 206 25.60 -0.78 -7.71
N ALA A 207 25.12 -1.79 -8.41
CA ALA A 207 24.54 -2.98 -7.79
C ALA A 207 25.56 -3.69 -6.88
N GLY A 208 26.82 -3.75 -7.30
CA GLY A 208 27.91 -4.37 -6.51
C GLY A 208 28.15 -3.70 -5.17
N VAL A 209 27.95 -2.37 -5.06
CA VAL A 209 28.07 -1.62 -3.80
C VAL A 209 26.97 -2.04 -2.82
N ARG A 210 25.83 -2.51 -3.31
CA ARG A 210 24.70 -3.03 -2.53
C ARG A 210 24.75 -4.55 -2.32
N GLY A 211 25.84 -5.20 -2.67
CA GLY A 211 26.01 -6.65 -2.51
C GLY A 211 25.32 -7.49 -3.59
N ILE A 212 24.81 -6.87 -4.67
CA ILE A 212 24.16 -7.57 -5.77
C ILE A 212 25.21 -7.84 -6.85
N SER A 213 25.59 -9.12 -7.01
CA SER A 213 26.64 -9.54 -7.95
C SER A 213 26.14 -9.83 -9.38
N VAL A 214 24.83 -10.02 -9.52
CA VAL A 214 24.20 -10.37 -10.81
C VAL A 214 23.85 -9.14 -11.62
N ARG A 215 23.88 -9.28 -12.95
CA ARG A 215 23.49 -8.23 -13.90
C ARG A 215 22.31 -8.71 -14.75
N GLY A 216 21.36 -7.83 -14.95
CA GLY A 216 20.19 -8.09 -15.79
C GLY A 216 18.92 -7.41 -15.26
N GLU A 217 17.81 -7.84 -15.83
CA GLU A 217 16.47 -7.47 -15.41
C GLU A 217 15.75 -8.71 -14.91
N PHE A 218 15.12 -8.61 -13.75
CA PHE A 218 14.47 -9.71 -13.07
C PHE A 218 13.02 -9.37 -12.77
N PRO A 219 12.08 -10.34 -12.79
CA PRO A 219 10.73 -10.12 -12.34
C PRO A 219 10.75 -9.67 -10.88
N ALA A 220 9.92 -8.68 -10.56
CA ALA A 220 9.91 -8.11 -9.23
C ALA A 220 8.51 -7.64 -8.82
N VAL A 221 8.34 -7.47 -7.52
CA VAL A 221 7.23 -6.74 -6.90
C VAL A 221 7.78 -5.83 -5.80
N THR A 222 7.11 -4.73 -5.53
CA THR A 222 7.59 -3.76 -4.53
C THR A 222 6.55 -3.56 -3.44
N VAL A 223 6.96 -3.78 -2.19
CA VAL A 223 6.18 -3.43 -1.00
C VAL A 223 6.55 -2.02 -0.57
N ALA A 224 5.56 -1.13 -0.53
CA ALA A 224 5.71 0.26 -0.12
C ALA A 224 5.17 0.45 1.30
N VAL A 225 5.93 1.12 2.15
CA VAL A 225 5.60 1.36 3.56
C VAL A 225 5.58 2.84 3.85
N ALA A 226 4.42 3.36 4.25
CA ALA A 226 4.23 4.72 4.74
C ALA A 226 4.18 4.76 6.28
N LYS A 227 4.49 5.91 6.87
CA LYS A 227 4.47 6.10 8.32
C LYS A 227 3.23 6.85 8.82
N LYS A 228 2.92 6.72 10.10
CA LYS A 228 1.93 7.58 10.76
C LYS A 228 2.45 9.02 10.90
N PRO A 229 1.55 10.02 10.87
CA PRO A 229 1.90 11.40 11.18
C PRO A 229 2.61 11.50 12.55
N GLY A 230 3.61 12.38 12.64
CA GLY A 230 4.38 12.61 13.87
C GLY A 230 5.42 11.54 14.21
N GLU A 231 5.43 10.40 13.55
CA GLU A 231 6.41 9.34 13.83
C GLU A 231 7.76 9.60 13.15
N ASN A 232 8.82 9.06 13.74
CA ASN A 232 10.19 9.22 13.25
C ASN A 232 10.49 8.24 12.11
N ALA A 233 10.73 8.77 10.90
CA ALA A 233 11.01 7.96 9.71
C ALA A 233 12.26 7.08 9.84
N VAL A 234 13.31 7.57 10.52
CA VAL A 234 14.57 6.82 10.74
C VAL A 234 14.31 5.56 11.57
N GLU A 235 13.56 5.73 12.65
CA GLU A 235 13.25 4.64 13.57
C GLU A 235 12.36 3.57 12.91
N ILE A 236 11.32 4.02 12.18
CA ILE A 236 10.39 3.10 11.50
C ILE A 236 11.12 2.36 10.38
N ALA A 237 11.91 3.05 9.55
CA ALA A 237 12.69 2.40 8.50
C ALA A 237 13.59 1.29 9.05
N ARG A 238 14.25 1.56 10.18
CA ARG A 238 15.07 0.56 10.87
C ARG A 238 14.26 -0.61 11.40
N LYS A 239 13.08 -0.36 12.03
CA LYS A 239 12.19 -1.42 12.52
C LYS A 239 11.69 -2.29 11.38
N VAL A 240 11.31 -1.68 10.25
CA VAL A 240 10.85 -2.38 9.04
C VAL A 240 11.97 -3.26 8.48
N SER A 241 13.19 -2.71 8.31
CA SER A 241 14.34 -3.48 7.82
C SER A 241 14.67 -4.67 8.72
N ASN A 242 14.70 -4.46 10.04
CA ASN A 242 14.94 -5.53 11.01
C ASN A 242 13.84 -6.60 10.95
N ARG A 243 12.57 -6.19 10.76
CA ARG A 243 11.47 -7.16 10.61
C ARG A 243 11.63 -8.01 9.36
N VAL A 244 11.99 -7.39 8.23
CA VAL A 244 12.24 -8.12 6.98
C VAL A 244 13.36 -9.16 7.15
N GLU A 245 14.46 -8.80 7.81
CA GLU A 245 15.54 -9.77 8.08
C GLU A 245 15.08 -10.96 8.92
N GLN A 246 14.18 -10.74 9.90
CA GLN A 246 13.60 -11.82 10.70
C GLN A 246 12.65 -12.73 9.92
N LEU A 247 12.09 -12.24 8.81
CA LEU A 247 11.17 -13.01 7.96
C LEU A 247 11.87 -13.88 6.93
N LYS A 248 13.17 -13.69 6.70
CA LYS A 248 13.99 -14.54 5.80
C LYS A 248 14.02 -15.97 6.31
N GLY A 249 13.78 -16.92 5.43
CA GLY A 249 13.69 -18.35 5.77
C GLY A 249 12.41 -18.77 6.50
N ILE A 250 11.50 -17.85 6.84
CA ILE A 250 10.21 -18.15 7.50
C ILE A 250 9.05 -17.84 6.55
N VAL A 251 8.95 -16.58 6.12
CA VAL A 251 7.91 -16.07 5.20
C VAL A 251 8.50 -15.81 3.83
N ILE A 252 9.75 -15.36 3.78
CA ILE A 252 10.51 -15.14 2.56
C ILE A 252 11.29 -16.42 2.26
N PRO A 253 10.89 -17.19 1.23
CA PRO A 253 11.55 -18.43 0.88
C PRO A 253 12.92 -18.18 0.25
N ASP A 254 13.77 -19.21 0.29
CA ASP A 254 15.05 -19.18 -0.39
C ASP A 254 14.87 -18.94 -1.90
N GLY A 255 15.78 -18.15 -2.50
CA GLY A 255 15.73 -17.74 -3.90
C GLY A 255 14.87 -16.49 -4.16
N VAL A 256 14.18 -15.95 -3.15
CA VAL A 256 13.56 -14.63 -3.20
C VAL A 256 14.47 -13.62 -2.51
N GLU A 257 15.01 -12.70 -3.29
CA GLU A 257 15.85 -11.61 -2.81
C GLU A 257 14.98 -10.39 -2.43
N VAL A 258 15.34 -9.74 -1.32
CA VAL A 258 14.68 -8.50 -0.90
C VAL A 258 15.70 -7.37 -0.87
N THR A 259 15.48 -6.37 -1.70
CA THR A 259 16.34 -5.20 -1.82
C THR A 259 15.59 -3.95 -1.32
N LEU A 260 16.22 -3.22 -0.42
CA LEU A 260 15.74 -1.91 0.03
C LEU A 260 16.02 -0.88 -1.07
N THR A 261 15.03 -0.59 -1.91
CA THR A 261 15.18 0.31 -3.07
C THR A 261 15.01 1.78 -2.72
N ARG A 262 14.27 2.07 -1.65
CA ARG A 262 14.14 3.43 -1.09
C ARG A 262 14.19 3.36 0.44
N ASP A 263 14.99 4.23 1.03
CA ASP A 263 15.06 4.45 2.47
C ASP A 263 15.20 5.95 2.77
N TYR A 264 14.05 6.58 3.04
CA TYR A 264 14.06 7.99 3.46
C TYR A 264 14.50 8.16 4.90
N GLY A 265 14.40 7.11 5.72
CA GLY A 265 14.97 7.13 7.09
C GLY A 265 16.47 7.29 7.05
N ALA A 266 17.18 6.45 6.28
CA ALA A 266 18.64 6.57 6.12
C ALA A 266 19.03 7.93 5.50
N THR A 267 18.28 8.41 4.52
CA THR A 267 18.52 9.71 3.91
C THR A 267 18.37 10.86 4.92
N ALA A 268 17.33 10.81 5.75
CA ALA A 268 17.09 11.81 6.79
C ALA A 268 18.19 11.79 7.87
N ASP A 269 18.59 10.60 8.31
CA ASP A 269 19.67 10.43 9.28
C ASP A 269 21.01 10.98 8.77
N ASP A 270 21.38 10.67 7.53
CA ASP A 270 22.60 11.19 6.89
C ASP A 270 22.57 12.72 6.79
N LYS A 271 21.43 13.30 6.37
CA LYS A 271 21.28 14.77 6.30
C LYS A 271 21.37 15.43 7.68
N ALA A 272 20.72 14.85 8.69
CA ALA A 272 20.78 15.34 10.06
C ALA A 272 22.21 15.28 10.62
N LYS A 273 22.90 14.15 10.47
CA LYS A 273 24.29 13.99 10.88
C LYS A 273 25.24 14.95 10.17
N THR A 274 25.05 15.13 8.88
CA THR A 274 25.83 16.08 8.07
C THR A 274 25.61 17.52 8.56
N LEU A 275 24.36 17.90 8.85
CA LEU A 275 24.03 19.22 9.39
C LEU A 275 24.71 19.45 10.75
N ILE A 276 24.57 18.49 11.68
CA ILE A 276 25.20 18.56 13.01
C ILE A 276 26.72 18.66 12.88
N LYS A 277 27.36 17.86 12.03
CA LYS A 277 28.79 17.90 11.78
C LYS A 277 29.24 19.27 11.28
N LYS A 278 28.53 19.86 10.31
CA LYS A 278 28.82 21.20 9.79
C LYS A 278 28.62 22.28 10.86
N LEU A 279 27.59 22.15 11.70
CA LEU A 279 27.31 23.07 12.78
C LEU A 279 28.42 23.03 13.83
N ILE A 280 28.88 21.83 14.25
CA ILE A 280 29.99 21.66 15.17
C ILE A 280 31.27 22.28 14.59
N PHE A 281 31.55 22.03 13.31
CA PHE A 281 32.72 22.59 12.63
C PHE A 281 32.66 24.12 12.59
N ALA A 282 31.54 24.72 12.22
CA ALA A 282 31.36 26.18 12.20
C ALA A 282 31.53 26.79 13.59
N THR A 283 30.91 26.20 14.61
CA THR A 283 31.04 26.65 16.01
C THR A 283 32.49 26.56 16.49
N ALA A 284 33.16 25.44 16.24
CA ALA A 284 34.58 25.27 16.60
C ALA A 284 35.47 26.31 15.89
N SER A 285 35.21 26.58 14.61
CA SER A 285 35.97 27.60 13.85
C SER A 285 35.82 29.00 14.46
N VAL A 286 34.59 29.37 14.86
CA VAL A 286 34.35 30.67 15.55
C VAL A 286 35.06 30.73 16.88
N VAL A 287 34.98 29.68 17.70
CA VAL A 287 35.65 29.61 19.00
C VAL A 287 37.17 29.73 18.87
N VAL A 288 37.75 29.03 17.87
CA VAL A 288 39.20 29.12 17.59
C VAL A 288 39.58 30.52 17.14
N LEU A 289 38.81 31.16 16.27
CA LEU A 289 39.07 32.53 15.83
C LEU A 289 39.01 33.52 16.97
N VAL A 290 38.02 33.42 17.86
CA VAL A 290 37.89 34.27 19.05
C VAL A 290 39.06 34.03 20.00
N TRP A 291 39.51 32.77 20.15
CA TRP A 291 40.66 32.43 20.95
C TRP A 291 41.94 33.16 20.47
N PHE A 292 42.22 33.15 19.17
CA PHE A 292 43.35 33.85 18.60
C PHE A 292 43.24 35.38 18.68
N ALA A 293 42.03 35.93 18.55
CA ALA A 293 41.80 37.37 18.50
C ALA A 293 41.69 38.01 19.89
N LEU A 294 41.00 37.35 20.83
CA LEU A 294 40.62 37.95 22.14
C LEU A 294 41.19 37.19 23.33
N GLY A 295 41.56 35.93 23.14
CA GLY A 295 42.10 35.10 24.20
C GLY A 295 41.19 33.93 24.59
N TRP A 296 41.73 33.04 25.45
CA TRP A 296 41.06 31.78 25.79
C TRP A 296 39.82 31.95 26.68
N ARG A 297 39.77 32.98 27.53
CA ARG A 297 38.67 33.25 28.46
C ARG A 297 37.41 33.66 27.68
N GLU A 298 37.59 34.58 26.75
CA GLU A 298 36.55 35.09 25.87
C GLU A 298 36.05 33.99 24.94
N ALA A 299 36.95 33.16 24.41
CA ALA A 299 36.59 32.01 23.60
C ALA A 299 35.72 31.00 24.37
N LEU A 300 35.99 30.74 25.64
CA LEU A 300 35.17 29.88 26.47
C LEU A 300 33.76 30.43 26.69
N ILE A 301 33.64 31.73 26.96
CA ILE A 301 32.32 32.39 27.14
C ILE A 301 31.50 32.32 25.84
N VAL A 302 32.11 32.66 24.71
CA VAL A 302 31.45 32.62 23.41
C VAL A 302 31.06 31.18 23.06
N GLY A 303 31.94 30.22 23.25
CA GLY A 303 31.66 28.81 23.00
C GLY A 303 30.47 28.28 23.83
N ALA A 304 30.47 28.60 25.13
CA ALA A 304 29.34 28.24 25.99
C ALA A 304 28.05 28.92 25.58
N ALA A 305 28.07 30.21 25.26
CA ALA A 305 26.90 30.95 24.82
C ALA A 305 26.31 30.36 23.52
N VAL A 306 27.13 30.00 22.53
CA VAL A 306 26.68 29.37 21.29
C VAL A 306 26.04 28.02 21.56
N VAL A 307 26.66 27.16 22.36
CA VAL A 307 26.12 25.84 22.70
C VAL A 307 24.77 25.96 23.42
N PHE A 308 24.66 26.87 24.41
CA PHE A 308 23.40 27.11 25.12
C PHE A 308 22.32 27.63 24.18
N THR A 309 22.63 28.60 23.32
CA THR A 309 21.65 29.13 22.35
C THR A 309 21.15 28.06 21.40
N LEU A 310 22.07 27.25 20.85
CA LEU A 310 21.70 26.14 19.94
C LEU A 310 20.83 25.10 20.65
N THR A 311 21.18 24.73 21.89
CA THR A 311 20.39 23.74 22.65
C THR A 311 19.00 24.27 22.97
N ILE A 312 18.88 25.52 23.40
CA ILE A 312 17.59 26.15 23.69
C ILE A 312 16.75 26.25 22.41
N THR A 313 17.33 26.66 21.28
CA THR A 313 16.63 26.76 20.00
C THR A 313 16.13 25.40 19.52
N LEU A 314 16.96 24.36 19.62
CA LEU A 314 16.55 23.00 19.25
C LEU A 314 15.47 22.42 20.18
N PHE A 315 15.48 22.82 21.46
CA PHE A 315 14.45 22.41 22.41
C PHE A 315 13.11 23.12 22.18
N ALA A 316 13.14 24.38 21.74
CA ALA A 316 11.96 25.21 21.52
C ALA A 316 11.32 25.01 20.12
N SER A 317 12.01 24.38 19.19
CA SER A 317 11.56 24.07 17.82
C SER A 317 10.82 22.74 17.77
#